data_42115fea83f3d4799e565612e1916017
#
_entry.id   42115fea83f3d4799e565612e1916017
#
_cell.length_a   1.000
_cell.length_b   1.000
_cell.length_c   1.000
_cell.angle_alpha   90.00
_cell.angle_beta   90.00
_cell.angle_gamma   90.00
#
_symmetry.space_group_name_H-M   'P 1'
#
loop_
_entity.id
_entity.type
_entity.pdbx_description
1 polymer ?
#
loop_
_entity_poly.entity_id
_entity_poly.type
_entity_poly.pdbx_seq_one_letter_code
_entity_poly.pdbx_strand_id
1 'polypeptide(L)'
;MVTSGEKKTVKSRTSYKVLVVDDNEDVRDFLKTELGETYKVFVCANGDEGLQTALLQLPDVIVSDVKMPVMDGFTMLKKLKSNSNTNHIPVILLTSKTEQADRIQGLDKGADAYMPKPFNIEELETLIANLIENRIRLKGKFSGALQEDKIRPIEVKSNDDILLERVMKIVNDNIDNPELNVEMLAEQVGLSRVQLHRKLKELTGVPTGEFIRNIRLKQAAVLLKERKVNISQVAYMVGFSSQTHFSTAFKKFYGVSPTEFIAMEEKKDA
;
A
#
# COMPACT_ATOMS: atom_id res chain seq x y z
N MET A 1 -43.41 14.02 -6.03
CA MET A 1 -42.36 13.34 -6.79
C MET A 1 -41.12 13.27 -5.91
N VAL A 2 -40.84 12.11 -5.35
CA VAL A 2 -39.73 11.87 -4.41
C VAL A 2 -38.62 11.26 -5.25
N THR A 3 -37.51 11.96 -5.36
CA THR A 3 -36.31 11.50 -6.07
C THR A 3 -35.62 10.46 -5.23
N SER A 4 -35.53 9.25 -5.76
CA SER A 4 -34.82 8.11 -5.20
C SER A 4 -33.32 8.39 -5.13
N GLY A 5 -32.79 8.52 -3.92
CA GLY A 5 -31.34 8.51 -3.70
C GLY A 5 -30.78 7.12 -4.01
N GLU A 6 -29.87 7.03 -4.97
CA GLU A 6 -29.12 5.83 -5.29
C GLU A 6 -28.28 5.38 -4.06
N LYS A 7 -28.70 4.30 -3.44
CA LYS A 7 -27.85 3.58 -2.47
C LYS A 7 -26.67 2.99 -3.24
N LYS A 8 -25.49 3.61 -3.16
CA LYS A 8 -24.23 2.96 -3.52
C LYS A 8 -24.11 1.66 -2.74
N THR A 9 -24.09 0.56 -3.44
CA THR A 9 -23.85 -0.79 -2.90
C THR A 9 -22.44 -0.82 -2.31
N VAL A 10 -22.34 -0.64 -0.99
CA VAL A 10 -21.12 -0.89 -0.23
C VAL A 10 -20.91 -2.40 -0.26
N LYS A 11 -19.94 -2.90 -1.02
CA LYS A 11 -19.47 -4.29 -0.92
C LYS A 11 -19.15 -4.55 0.55
N SER A 12 -19.75 -5.60 1.13
CA SER A 12 -19.57 -6.02 2.51
C SER A 12 -18.06 -6.04 2.88
N ARG A 13 -17.64 -5.15 3.78
CA ARG A 13 -16.27 -5.05 4.29
C ARG A 13 -15.97 -6.09 5.38
N THR A 14 -16.91 -6.97 5.69
CA THR A 14 -16.80 -8.03 6.72
C THR A 14 -15.63 -9.01 6.54
N SER A 15 -14.92 -8.96 5.40
CA SER A 15 -13.73 -9.79 5.16
C SER A 15 -12.45 -9.19 5.73
N TYR A 16 -12.40 -7.86 6.04
CA TYR A 16 -11.21 -7.21 6.59
C TYR A 16 -11.15 -7.35 8.10
N LYS A 17 -9.93 -7.55 8.61
CA LYS A 17 -9.65 -7.78 10.02
C LYS A 17 -9.08 -6.52 10.66
N VAL A 18 -9.68 -6.06 11.74
CA VAL A 18 -9.18 -4.96 12.57
C VAL A 18 -8.79 -5.51 13.94
N LEU A 19 -7.59 -5.18 14.40
CA LEU A 19 -7.14 -5.49 15.75
C LEU A 19 -7.20 -4.22 16.60
N VAL A 20 -7.95 -4.24 17.70
CA VAL A 20 -8.05 -3.18 18.69
C VAL A 20 -7.26 -3.58 19.93
N VAL A 21 -6.38 -2.71 20.38
CA VAL A 21 -5.56 -2.92 21.58
C VAL A 21 -5.71 -1.71 22.51
N ASP A 22 -6.37 -1.90 23.63
CA ASP A 22 -6.62 -0.84 24.64
C ASP A 22 -6.76 -1.52 26.00
N ASP A 23 -6.21 -0.96 27.09
CA ASP A 23 -6.33 -1.56 28.42
C ASP A 23 -7.70 -1.31 29.06
N ASN A 24 -8.45 -0.30 28.58
CA ASN A 24 -9.80 0.00 29.02
C ASN A 24 -10.82 -0.93 28.36
N GLU A 25 -11.54 -1.72 29.16
CA GLU A 25 -12.55 -2.67 28.68
C GLU A 25 -13.73 -1.97 27.97
N ASP A 26 -14.20 -0.85 28.51
CA ASP A 26 -15.31 -0.09 27.93
C ASP A 26 -14.95 0.42 26.51
N VAL A 27 -13.72 0.85 26.31
CA VAL A 27 -13.21 1.29 25.00
C VAL A 27 -13.12 0.11 24.04
N ARG A 28 -12.62 -1.03 24.50
CA ARG A 28 -12.56 -2.24 23.66
C ARG A 28 -13.94 -2.72 23.24
N ASP A 29 -14.90 -2.74 24.15
CA ASP A 29 -16.28 -3.19 23.86
C ASP A 29 -17.01 -2.20 22.93
N PHE A 30 -16.83 -0.91 23.16
CA PHE A 30 -17.34 0.13 22.28
C PHE A 30 -16.79 -0.04 20.85
N LEU A 31 -15.47 -0.09 20.68
CA LEU A 31 -14.85 -0.23 19.37
C LEU A 31 -15.18 -1.57 18.70
N LYS A 32 -15.30 -2.65 19.49
CA LYS A 32 -15.71 -3.95 18.98
C LYS A 32 -17.13 -3.93 18.44
N THR A 33 -18.03 -3.22 19.10
CA THR A 33 -19.44 -3.08 18.67
C THR A 33 -19.55 -2.25 17.41
N GLU A 34 -19.01 -1.02 17.43
CA GLU A 34 -19.11 -0.08 16.31
C GLU A 34 -18.41 -0.62 15.05
N LEU A 35 -17.14 -0.99 15.17
CA LEU A 35 -16.36 -1.51 14.04
C LEU A 35 -16.83 -2.90 13.59
N GLY A 36 -17.46 -3.67 14.49
CA GLY A 36 -17.94 -5.03 14.23
C GLY A 36 -19.07 -5.11 13.21
N GLU A 37 -19.78 -4.00 12.95
CA GLU A 37 -20.77 -3.94 11.88
C GLU A 37 -20.14 -4.03 10.49
N THR A 38 -18.89 -3.59 10.37
CA THR A 38 -18.18 -3.46 9.08
C THR A 38 -16.98 -4.39 8.93
N TYR A 39 -16.31 -4.72 10.04
CA TYR A 39 -15.04 -5.45 10.07
C TYR A 39 -15.10 -6.68 10.98
N LYS A 40 -14.20 -7.64 10.75
CA LYS A 40 -13.93 -8.70 11.73
C LYS A 40 -12.96 -8.16 12.78
N VAL A 41 -13.47 -7.86 13.99
CA VAL A 41 -12.70 -7.22 15.06
C VAL A 41 -12.12 -8.23 16.03
N PHE A 42 -10.83 -8.10 16.32
CA PHE A 42 -10.12 -8.77 17.42
C PHE A 42 -9.78 -7.71 18.47
N VAL A 43 -9.84 -8.07 19.75
CA VAL A 43 -9.55 -7.16 20.86
C VAL A 43 -8.50 -7.77 21.79
N CYS A 44 -7.59 -6.91 22.31
CA CYS A 44 -6.54 -7.28 23.25
C CYS A 44 -6.42 -6.21 24.33
N ALA A 45 -6.01 -6.60 25.54
CA ALA A 45 -5.95 -5.69 26.70
C ALA A 45 -4.59 -5.01 26.87
N ASN A 46 -3.55 -5.40 26.16
CA ASN A 46 -2.20 -4.83 26.24
C ASN A 46 -1.39 -5.10 24.97
N GLY A 47 -0.27 -4.44 24.83
CA GLY A 47 0.56 -4.54 23.62
C GLY A 47 1.21 -5.91 23.41
N ASP A 48 1.40 -6.71 24.46
CA ASP A 48 1.97 -8.07 24.28
C ASP A 48 0.94 -9.02 23.67
N GLU A 49 -0.28 -9.03 24.17
CA GLU A 49 -1.40 -9.75 23.56
C GLU A 49 -1.66 -9.27 22.14
N GLY A 50 -1.60 -7.93 21.93
CA GLY A 50 -1.75 -7.30 20.61
C GLY A 50 -0.71 -7.79 19.61
N LEU A 51 0.57 -7.86 20.00
CA LEU A 51 1.65 -8.36 19.18
C LEU A 51 1.45 -9.83 18.81
N GLN A 52 1.11 -10.67 19.78
CA GLN A 52 0.84 -12.10 19.56
C GLN A 52 -0.34 -12.30 18.59
N THR A 53 -1.43 -11.58 18.82
CA THR A 53 -2.62 -11.64 17.98
C THR A 53 -2.34 -11.13 16.58
N ALA A 54 -1.55 -10.07 16.42
CA ALA A 54 -1.14 -9.56 15.12
C ALA A 54 -0.33 -10.58 14.32
N LEU A 55 0.57 -11.33 14.97
CA LEU A 55 1.34 -12.40 14.33
C LEU A 55 0.47 -13.59 13.89
N LEU A 56 -0.55 -13.94 14.67
CA LEU A 56 -1.42 -15.07 14.39
C LEU A 56 -2.51 -14.74 13.37
N GLN A 57 -3.14 -13.58 13.51
CA GLN A 57 -4.33 -13.21 12.73
C GLN A 57 -4.02 -12.41 11.48
N LEU A 58 -2.83 -11.74 11.42
CA LEU A 58 -2.41 -10.86 10.32
C LEU A 58 -3.52 -9.86 9.96
N PRO A 59 -3.90 -8.93 10.88
CA PRO A 59 -4.98 -7.98 10.63
C PRO A 59 -4.62 -7.02 9.49
N ASP A 60 -5.65 -6.43 8.89
CA ASP A 60 -5.48 -5.42 7.83
C ASP A 60 -5.13 -4.04 8.39
N VAL A 61 -5.57 -3.73 9.62
CA VAL A 61 -5.26 -2.52 10.38
C VAL A 61 -5.20 -2.85 11.87
N ILE A 62 -4.33 -2.16 12.61
CA ILE A 62 -4.27 -2.19 14.07
C ILE A 62 -4.62 -0.80 14.60
N VAL A 63 -5.53 -0.74 15.57
CA VAL A 63 -5.88 0.46 16.36
C VAL A 63 -5.41 0.20 17.78
N SER A 64 -4.47 0.99 18.29
CA SER A 64 -3.87 0.75 19.61
C SER A 64 -3.85 2.01 20.45
N ASP A 65 -4.18 1.87 21.73
CA ASP A 65 -3.81 2.89 22.69
C ASP A 65 -2.27 2.97 22.85
N VAL A 66 -1.80 4.15 23.24
CA VAL A 66 -0.38 4.39 23.51
C VAL A 66 -0.01 3.88 24.90
N LYS A 67 -0.79 4.25 25.92
CA LYS A 67 -0.49 3.91 27.32
C LYS A 67 -1.24 2.65 27.76
N MET A 68 -0.53 1.56 27.88
CA MET A 68 -1.06 0.29 28.36
C MET A 68 -0.08 -0.39 29.30
N PRO A 69 -0.56 -1.20 30.27
CA PRO A 69 0.30 -2.02 31.12
C PRO A 69 0.99 -3.12 30.31
N VAL A 70 2.00 -3.76 30.88
CA VAL A 70 2.80 -4.86 30.30
C VAL A 70 3.63 -4.42 29.11
N MET A 71 3.01 -3.92 28.03
CA MET A 71 3.67 -3.38 26.85
C MET A 71 2.85 -2.21 26.31
N ASP A 72 3.46 -1.03 26.20
CA ASP A 72 2.85 0.15 25.62
C ASP A 72 2.74 0.07 24.09
N GLY A 73 1.88 0.93 23.49
CA GLY A 73 1.60 0.94 22.07
C GLY A 73 2.83 1.28 21.21
N PHE A 74 3.76 2.12 21.68
CA PHE A 74 4.98 2.45 20.95
C PHE A 74 5.96 1.27 20.91
N THR A 75 6.10 0.56 22.02
CA THR A 75 6.93 -0.64 22.10
C THR A 75 6.37 -1.75 21.21
N MET A 76 5.05 -1.95 21.23
CA MET A 76 4.36 -2.87 20.33
C MET A 76 4.59 -2.48 18.87
N LEU A 77 4.38 -1.21 18.51
CA LEU A 77 4.60 -0.68 17.17
C LEU A 77 6.02 -0.98 16.67
N LYS A 78 7.04 -0.67 17.50
CA LYS A 78 8.45 -0.95 17.15
C LYS A 78 8.67 -2.42 16.84
N LYS A 79 8.12 -3.33 17.65
CA LYS A 79 8.23 -4.78 17.44
C LYS A 79 7.49 -5.22 16.17
N LEU A 80 6.28 -4.70 15.93
CA LEU A 80 5.50 -4.97 14.71
C LEU A 80 6.26 -4.52 13.45
N LYS A 81 6.80 -3.31 13.45
CA LYS A 81 7.53 -2.74 12.29
C LYS A 81 8.90 -3.40 12.08
N SER A 82 9.48 -4.01 13.09
CA SER A 82 10.73 -4.79 12.99
C SER A 82 10.50 -6.22 12.52
N ASN A 83 9.29 -6.75 12.61
CA ASN A 83 8.96 -8.11 12.21
C ASN A 83 8.45 -8.15 10.78
N SER A 84 9.03 -9.02 10.00
CA SER A 84 8.74 -9.19 8.57
C SER A 84 7.31 -9.57 8.22
N ASN A 85 6.60 -10.24 9.13
CA ASN A 85 5.24 -10.69 8.88
C ASN A 85 4.19 -9.63 9.25
N THR A 86 4.59 -8.60 10.02
CA THR A 86 3.66 -7.59 10.53
C THR A 86 4.06 -6.14 10.20
N ASN A 87 5.28 -5.91 9.69
CA ASN A 87 5.78 -4.55 9.42
C ASN A 87 4.94 -3.75 8.41
N HIS A 88 4.22 -4.45 7.53
CA HIS A 88 3.35 -3.89 6.51
C HIS A 88 1.93 -3.57 7.01
N ILE A 89 1.58 -3.99 8.24
CA ILE A 89 0.26 -3.75 8.80
C ILE A 89 0.22 -2.30 9.29
N PRO A 90 -0.73 -1.47 8.80
CA PRO A 90 -0.87 -0.11 9.28
C PRO A 90 -1.33 -0.08 10.73
N VAL A 91 -0.77 0.86 11.49
CA VAL A 91 -1.05 1.06 12.91
C VAL A 91 -1.53 2.48 13.15
N ILE A 92 -2.72 2.61 13.71
CA ILE A 92 -3.30 3.86 14.21
C ILE A 92 -3.05 3.89 15.72
N LEU A 93 -2.39 4.94 16.23
CA LEU A 93 -2.19 5.14 17.65
C LEU A 93 -3.22 6.13 18.20
N LEU A 94 -3.97 5.72 19.22
CA LEU A 94 -4.88 6.58 19.97
C LEU A 94 -4.08 7.28 21.07
N THR A 95 -4.08 8.62 21.11
CA THR A 95 -3.21 9.41 22.00
C THR A 95 -4.01 10.37 22.87
N SER A 96 -3.56 10.61 24.10
CA SER A 96 -4.11 11.70 24.91
C SER A 96 -3.63 13.08 24.41
N LYS A 97 -4.37 14.16 24.73
CA LYS A 97 -3.99 15.55 24.37
C LYS A 97 -2.62 15.97 24.92
N THR A 98 -2.20 15.40 26.05
CA THR A 98 -0.89 15.68 26.68
C THR A 98 0.28 15.08 25.91
N GLU A 99 0.05 14.06 25.09
CA GLU A 99 1.07 13.39 24.29
C GLU A 99 1.24 14.00 22.89
N GLN A 100 0.44 15.04 22.57
CA GLN A 100 0.61 15.77 21.30
C GLN A 100 1.98 16.48 21.20
N ALA A 101 2.62 16.82 22.30
CA ALA A 101 3.99 17.33 22.31
C ALA A 101 5.03 16.25 21.94
N ASP A 102 4.76 14.98 22.27
CA ASP A 102 5.58 13.83 21.89
C ASP A 102 5.31 13.38 20.44
N ARG A 103 4.25 13.92 19.81
CA ARG A 103 3.90 13.68 18.40
C ARG A 103 5.02 14.08 17.43
N ILE A 104 5.75 15.14 17.71
CA ILE A 104 6.89 15.59 16.88
C ILE A 104 8.07 14.61 17.00
N GLN A 105 8.25 13.98 18.16
CA GLN A 105 9.21 12.86 18.34
C GLN A 105 8.65 11.51 17.89
N GLY A 106 7.32 11.39 17.78
CA GLY A 106 6.62 10.15 17.39
C GLY A 106 6.50 9.92 15.90
N LEU A 107 6.61 10.94 15.05
CA LEU A 107 6.65 10.80 13.59
C LEU A 107 7.86 9.98 13.12
N ASP A 108 8.95 9.97 13.90
CA ASP A 108 10.11 9.08 13.67
C ASP A 108 9.87 7.61 14.12
N LYS A 109 8.77 7.31 14.79
CA LYS A 109 8.52 5.96 15.37
C LYS A 109 7.73 5.01 14.47
N GLY A 110 7.28 5.45 13.29
CA GLY A 110 6.75 4.57 12.24
C GLY A 110 5.27 4.19 12.35
N ALA A 111 4.44 4.91 13.14
CA ALA A 111 2.99 4.77 13.08
C ALA A 111 2.44 5.35 11.77
N ASP A 112 1.40 4.72 11.22
CA ASP A 112 0.79 5.15 9.97
C ASP A 112 -0.22 6.30 10.18
N ALA A 113 -0.81 6.39 11.38
CA ALA A 113 -1.66 7.49 11.80
C ALA A 113 -1.71 7.67 13.33
N TYR A 114 -2.10 8.87 13.75
CA TYR A 114 -2.35 9.24 15.16
C TYR A 114 -3.74 9.85 15.28
N MET A 115 -4.50 9.44 16.30
CA MET A 115 -5.82 10.00 16.60
C MET A 115 -5.90 10.40 18.06
N PRO A 116 -6.21 11.68 18.38
CA PRO A 116 -6.33 12.16 19.76
C PRO A 116 -7.61 11.62 20.43
N LYS A 117 -7.52 11.22 21.68
CA LYS A 117 -8.68 10.95 22.57
C LYS A 117 -9.16 12.27 23.20
N PRO A 118 -10.50 12.57 23.24
CA PRO A 118 -11.58 11.76 22.70
C PRO A 118 -11.68 11.88 21.18
N PHE A 119 -12.04 10.77 20.51
CA PHE A 119 -12.17 10.69 19.04
C PHE A 119 -13.63 10.46 18.62
N ASN A 120 -13.94 10.84 17.37
CA ASN A 120 -15.20 10.51 16.73
C ASN A 120 -15.07 9.14 16.04
N ILE A 121 -16.05 8.27 16.22
CA ILE A 121 -16.06 6.94 15.62
C ILE A 121 -16.09 6.98 14.09
N GLU A 122 -16.86 7.89 13.49
CA GLU A 122 -16.93 8.06 12.04
C GLU A 122 -15.57 8.48 11.44
N GLU A 123 -14.81 9.31 12.18
CA GLU A 123 -13.47 9.72 11.79
C GLU A 123 -12.51 8.54 11.83
N LEU A 124 -12.59 7.71 12.89
CA LEU A 124 -11.77 6.48 13.00
C LEU A 124 -12.11 5.47 11.89
N GLU A 125 -13.38 5.24 11.62
CA GLU A 125 -13.83 4.35 10.53
C GLU A 125 -13.33 4.83 9.17
N THR A 126 -13.43 6.14 8.91
CA THR A 126 -12.91 6.75 7.68
C THR A 126 -11.41 6.53 7.55
N LEU A 127 -10.65 6.69 8.63
CA LEU A 127 -9.21 6.49 8.65
C LEU A 127 -8.84 5.02 8.40
N ILE A 128 -9.52 4.08 9.05
CA ILE A 128 -9.38 2.63 8.84
C ILE A 128 -9.65 2.28 7.38
N ALA A 129 -10.79 2.76 6.83
CA ALA A 129 -11.17 2.52 5.45
C ALA A 129 -10.09 3.00 4.46
N ASN A 130 -9.59 4.22 4.66
CA ASN A 130 -8.56 4.82 3.81
C ASN A 130 -7.26 4.01 3.82
N LEU A 131 -6.82 3.55 5.00
CA LEU A 131 -5.60 2.73 5.12
C LEU A 131 -5.75 1.38 4.41
N ILE A 132 -6.91 0.73 4.54
CA ILE A 132 -7.20 -0.53 3.85
C ILE A 132 -7.27 -0.30 2.33
N GLU A 133 -8.00 0.72 1.87
CA GLU A 133 -8.18 1.03 0.44
C GLU A 133 -6.86 1.42 -0.23
N ASN A 134 -6.02 2.21 0.44
CA ASN A 134 -4.69 2.55 -0.07
C ASN A 134 -3.85 1.30 -0.30
N ARG A 135 -3.88 0.34 0.64
CA ARG A 135 -3.18 -0.94 0.49
C ARG A 135 -3.70 -1.77 -0.69
N ILE A 136 -5.03 -1.84 -0.88
CA ILE A 136 -5.65 -2.55 -2.01
C ILE A 136 -5.28 -1.87 -3.32
N ARG A 137 -5.36 -0.53 -3.38
CA ARG A 137 -5.02 0.27 -4.54
C ARG A 137 -3.56 0.06 -4.96
N LEU A 138 -2.64 0.04 -3.99
CA LEU A 138 -1.22 -0.23 -4.27
C LEU A 138 -1.02 -1.63 -4.85
N LYS A 139 -1.63 -2.66 -4.24
CA LYS A 139 -1.60 -4.01 -4.79
C LYS A 139 -2.19 -4.07 -6.21
N GLY A 140 -3.36 -3.46 -6.44
CA GLY A 140 -4.02 -3.45 -7.75
C GLY A 140 -3.24 -2.67 -8.82
N LYS A 141 -2.71 -1.50 -8.48
CA LYS A 141 -1.95 -0.64 -9.39
C LYS A 141 -0.68 -1.31 -9.93
N PHE A 142 -0.05 -2.18 -9.14
CA PHE A 142 1.22 -2.82 -9.50
C PHE A 142 1.06 -4.27 -9.99
N SER A 143 -0.06 -4.93 -9.69
CA SER A 143 -0.39 -6.26 -10.24
C SER A 143 -0.98 -6.23 -11.66
N GLY A 144 -1.29 -5.05 -12.20
CA GLY A 144 -1.91 -4.89 -13.53
C GLY A 144 -3.44 -5.07 -13.55
N ALA A 145 -4.08 -5.22 -12.38
CA ALA A 145 -5.49 -5.59 -12.28
C ALA A 145 -6.50 -4.43 -12.23
N LEU A 146 -6.05 -3.16 -12.20
CA LEU A 146 -6.96 -2.01 -12.11
C LEU A 146 -6.74 -0.98 -13.21
N GLN A 147 -7.83 -0.66 -13.93
CA GLN A 147 -7.95 0.54 -14.77
C GLN A 147 -8.14 1.78 -13.86
N GLU A 148 -7.64 2.92 -14.33
CA GLU A 148 -7.61 4.17 -13.60
C GLU A 148 -9.03 4.69 -13.30
N ASP A 149 -9.37 4.79 -12.01
CA ASP A 149 -10.46 5.64 -11.54
C ASP A 149 -9.91 6.81 -10.74
N LYS A 150 -10.31 8.02 -11.18
CA LYS A 150 -9.85 9.32 -10.64
C LYS A 150 -10.58 9.64 -9.35
N ILE A 151 -9.95 9.35 -8.20
CA ILE A 151 -10.33 9.98 -6.93
C ILE A 151 -9.04 10.45 -6.26
N ARG A 152 -8.95 11.75 -5.94
CA ARG A 152 -7.84 12.33 -5.17
C ARG A 152 -8.24 12.35 -3.69
N PRO A 153 -7.67 11.47 -2.83
CA PRO A 153 -7.81 11.57 -1.38
C PRO A 153 -6.74 12.50 -0.80
N ILE A 154 -7.03 13.09 0.35
CA ILE A 154 -6.08 13.83 1.17
C ILE A 154 -4.98 12.83 1.62
N GLU A 155 -3.72 13.08 1.21
CA GLU A 155 -2.61 12.13 1.38
C GLU A 155 -2.04 12.21 2.79
N VAL A 156 -2.39 11.22 3.62
CA VAL A 156 -1.52 10.81 4.74
C VAL A 156 -0.62 9.70 4.19
N LYS A 157 0.64 10.00 3.88
CA LYS A 157 1.60 9.03 3.34
C LYS A 157 2.06 8.08 4.43
N SER A 158 1.79 6.79 4.27
CA SER A 158 2.35 5.76 5.12
C SER A 158 3.85 5.55 4.81
N ASN A 159 4.59 4.95 5.73
CA ASN A 159 5.99 4.55 5.47
C ASN A 159 6.10 3.63 4.24
N ASP A 160 5.07 2.87 3.94
CA ASP A 160 4.97 1.99 2.79
C ASP A 160 4.77 2.78 1.49
N ASP A 161 3.99 3.86 1.53
CA ASP A 161 3.84 4.79 0.40
C ASP A 161 5.16 5.51 0.11
N ILE A 162 5.87 5.97 1.15
CA ILE A 162 7.17 6.62 1.02
C ILE A 162 8.20 5.66 0.41
N LEU A 163 8.21 4.40 0.87
CA LEU A 163 9.09 3.38 0.31
C LEU A 163 8.78 3.13 -1.18
N LEU A 164 7.50 2.97 -1.53
CA LEU A 164 7.09 2.75 -2.92
C LEU A 164 7.41 3.93 -3.82
N GLU A 165 7.16 5.16 -3.36
CA GLU A 165 7.54 6.37 -4.10
C GLU A 165 9.04 6.44 -4.34
N ARG A 166 9.84 6.12 -3.30
CA ARG A 166 11.30 6.08 -3.44
C ARG A 166 11.75 5.03 -4.43
N VAL A 167 11.19 3.81 -4.34
CA VAL A 167 11.45 2.74 -5.30
C VAL A 167 11.05 3.13 -6.71
N MET A 168 9.83 3.68 -6.89
CA MET A 168 9.35 4.14 -8.19
C MET A 168 10.23 5.25 -8.77
N LYS A 169 10.65 6.20 -7.94
CA LYS A 169 11.56 7.26 -8.37
C LYS A 169 12.88 6.67 -8.87
N ILE A 170 13.51 5.78 -8.10
CA ILE A 170 14.77 5.13 -8.50
C ILE A 170 14.60 4.36 -9.81
N VAL A 171 13.52 3.61 -9.97
CA VAL A 171 13.25 2.86 -11.21
C VAL A 171 13.03 3.81 -12.38
N ASN A 172 12.30 4.91 -12.21
CA ASN A 172 12.07 5.91 -13.26
C ASN A 172 13.36 6.66 -13.64
N ASP A 173 14.17 7.05 -12.66
CA ASP A 173 15.44 7.72 -12.88
C ASP A 173 16.49 6.83 -13.61
N ASN A 174 16.28 5.50 -13.60
CA ASN A 174 17.14 4.49 -14.24
C ASN A 174 16.35 3.63 -15.24
N ILE A 175 15.30 4.16 -15.86
CA ILE A 175 14.37 3.37 -16.67
C ILE A 175 15.04 2.78 -17.91
N ASP A 176 15.95 3.50 -18.50
CA ASP A 176 16.75 3.18 -19.69
C ASP A 176 17.98 2.30 -19.39
N ASN A 177 18.36 2.17 -18.13
CA ASN A 177 19.53 1.38 -17.74
C ASN A 177 19.21 -0.13 -17.74
N PRO A 178 19.73 -0.93 -18.70
CA PRO A 178 19.46 -2.36 -18.78
C PRO A 178 20.03 -3.16 -17.59
N GLU A 179 21.04 -2.60 -16.90
CA GLU A 179 21.70 -3.24 -15.75
C GLU A 179 20.94 -3.06 -14.44
N LEU A 180 19.90 -2.18 -14.41
CA LEU A 180 19.09 -2.02 -13.20
C LEU A 180 18.46 -3.34 -12.78
N ASN A 181 18.94 -3.86 -11.67
CA ASN A 181 18.51 -5.12 -11.07
C ASN A 181 18.03 -4.94 -9.63
N VAL A 182 17.64 -6.04 -8.99
CA VAL A 182 17.09 -6.03 -7.62
C VAL A 182 18.15 -5.62 -6.60
N GLU A 183 19.40 -6.00 -6.82
CA GLU A 183 20.54 -5.69 -5.96
C GLU A 183 20.82 -4.19 -5.93
N MET A 184 20.94 -3.56 -7.10
CA MET A 184 21.16 -2.11 -7.24
C MET A 184 19.99 -1.33 -6.65
N LEU A 185 18.75 -1.77 -6.88
CA LEU A 185 17.56 -1.12 -6.33
C LEU A 185 17.55 -1.22 -4.80
N ALA A 186 17.89 -2.36 -4.24
CA ALA A 186 17.95 -2.59 -2.79
C ALA A 186 19.00 -1.69 -2.12
N GLU A 187 20.18 -1.59 -2.70
CA GLU A 187 21.27 -0.72 -2.23
C GLU A 187 20.84 0.76 -2.21
N GLN A 188 20.24 1.25 -3.30
CA GLN A 188 19.78 2.65 -3.38
C GLN A 188 18.64 2.97 -2.43
N VAL A 189 17.81 1.98 -2.09
CA VAL A 189 16.73 2.12 -1.09
C VAL A 189 17.25 2.00 0.35
N GLY A 190 18.45 1.45 0.55
CA GLY A 190 19.02 1.20 1.88
C GLY A 190 18.45 -0.05 2.57
N LEU A 191 18.00 -1.03 1.80
CA LEU A 191 17.48 -2.32 2.30
C LEU A 191 18.33 -3.47 1.76
N SER A 192 18.35 -4.61 2.46
CA SER A 192 18.90 -5.81 1.86
C SER A 192 17.99 -6.31 0.72
N ARG A 193 18.57 -7.04 -0.26
CA ARG A 193 17.81 -7.66 -1.36
C ARG A 193 16.58 -8.45 -0.87
N VAL A 194 16.76 -9.23 0.20
CA VAL A 194 15.71 -10.07 0.76
C VAL A 194 14.59 -9.21 1.38
N GLN A 195 14.96 -8.17 2.11
CA GLN A 195 13.99 -7.24 2.70
C GLN A 195 13.20 -6.50 1.63
N LEU A 196 13.88 -5.94 0.63
CA LEU A 196 13.22 -5.24 -0.48
C LEU A 196 12.28 -6.17 -1.25
N HIS A 197 12.75 -7.37 -1.62
CA HIS A 197 11.95 -8.34 -2.38
C HIS A 197 10.67 -8.72 -1.63
N ARG A 198 10.79 -9.02 -0.35
CA ARG A 198 9.65 -9.38 0.49
C ARG A 198 8.68 -8.20 0.62
N LYS A 199 9.20 -7.01 0.96
CA LYS A 199 8.40 -5.81 1.16
C LYS A 199 7.64 -5.41 -0.12
N LEU A 200 8.31 -5.39 -1.27
CA LEU A 200 7.64 -5.09 -2.53
C LEU A 200 6.61 -6.14 -2.91
N LYS A 201 6.90 -7.43 -2.70
CA LYS A 201 5.92 -8.50 -2.98
C LYS A 201 4.68 -8.38 -2.10
N GLU A 202 4.84 -7.99 -0.82
CA GLU A 202 3.71 -7.73 0.08
C GLU A 202 2.88 -6.53 -0.38
N LEU A 203 3.54 -5.42 -0.75
CA LEU A 203 2.87 -4.17 -1.11
C LEU A 203 2.22 -4.23 -2.50
N THR A 204 2.89 -4.86 -3.47
CA THR A 204 2.49 -4.82 -4.87
C THR A 204 1.89 -6.13 -5.38
N GLY A 205 2.06 -7.21 -4.65
CA GLY A 205 1.63 -8.56 -5.05
C GLY A 205 2.57 -9.24 -6.06
N VAL A 206 3.61 -8.54 -6.57
CA VAL A 206 4.51 -9.08 -7.59
C VAL A 206 5.97 -9.10 -7.12
N PRO A 207 6.81 -10.04 -7.61
CA PRO A 207 8.25 -10.06 -7.34
C PRO A 207 8.94 -8.78 -7.81
N THR A 208 10.01 -8.36 -7.13
CA THR A 208 10.74 -7.09 -7.43
C THR A 208 11.18 -6.97 -8.88
N GLY A 209 11.73 -8.04 -9.46
CA GLY A 209 12.15 -8.02 -10.87
C GLY A 209 10.97 -7.86 -11.84
N GLU A 210 9.82 -8.42 -11.49
CA GLU A 210 8.58 -8.23 -12.24
C GLU A 210 8.02 -6.81 -12.06
N PHE A 211 8.13 -6.24 -10.88
CA PHE A 211 7.76 -4.87 -10.58
C PHE A 211 8.54 -3.87 -11.47
N ILE A 212 9.88 -3.98 -11.52
CA ILE A 212 10.74 -3.16 -12.41
C ILE A 212 10.28 -3.31 -13.86
N ARG A 213 10.10 -4.55 -14.33
CA ARG A 213 9.65 -4.83 -15.70
C ARG A 213 8.28 -4.21 -16.00
N ASN A 214 7.34 -4.30 -15.07
CA ASN A 214 5.99 -3.75 -15.25
C ASN A 214 6.01 -2.22 -15.37
N ILE A 215 6.86 -1.51 -14.61
CA ILE A 215 7.05 -0.06 -14.77
C ILE A 215 7.60 0.26 -16.16
N ARG A 216 8.64 -0.45 -16.61
CA ARG A 216 9.21 -0.29 -17.95
C ARG A 216 8.17 -0.48 -19.05
N LEU A 217 7.33 -1.51 -18.95
CA LEU A 217 6.26 -1.78 -19.91
C LEU A 217 5.17 -0.72 -19.90
N LYS A 218 4.81 -0.17 -18.74
CA LYS A 218 3.88 0.96 -18.65
C LYS A 218 4.44 2.21 -19.31
N GLN A 219 5.70 2.53 -19.07
CA GLN A 219 6.37 3.66 -19.75
C GLN A 219 6.46 3.44 -21.25
N ALA A 220 6.76 2.21 -21.68
CA ALA A 220 6.76 1.86 -23.09
C ALA A 220 5.40 2.09 -23.76
N ALA A 221 4.30 1.75 -23.09
CA ALA A 221 2.96 1.99 -23.63
C ALA A 221 2.68 3.49 -23.83
N VAL A 222 3.17 4.36 -22.93
CA VAL A 222 3.08 5.82 -23.11
C VAL A 222 3.86 6.27 -24.36
N LEU A 223 5.12 5.83 -24.49
CA LEU A 223 5.95 6.19 -25.65
C LEU A 223 5.39 5.67 -26.98
N LEU A 224 4.81 4.46 -26.98
CA LEU A 224 4.16 3.88 -28.16
C LEU A 224 2.92 4.69 -28.59
N LYS A 225 2.16 5.25 -27.65
CA LYS A 225 1.02 6.14 -27.92
C LYS A 225 1.45 7.45 -28.57
N GLU A 226 2.59 8.00 -28.15
CA GLU A 226 3.14 9.25 -28.73
C GLU A 226 3.64 9.10 -30.16
N ARG A 227 3.94 7.88 -30.63
CA ARG A 227 4.35 7.54 -32.02
C ARG A 227 5.57 8.30 -32.55
N LYS A 228 6.36 8.88 -31.68
CA LYS A 228 7.56 9.68 -32.07
C LYS A 228 8.77 8.81 -32.38
N VAL A 229 8.75 7.55 -31.95
CA VAL A 229 9.86 6.60 -32.05
C VAL A 229 9.35 5.21 -32.42
N ASN A 230 10.22 4.40 -33.04
CA ASN A 230 9.85 3.05 -33.44
C ASN A 230 9.92 2.07 -32.26
N ILE A 231 9.32 0.88 -32.41
CA ILE A 231 9.21 -0.15 -31.36
C ILE A 231 10.60 -0.56 -30.82
N SER A 232 11.60 -0.66 -31.69
CA SER A 232 12.98 -1.00 -31.29
C SER A 232 13.58 0.08 -30.41
N GLN A 233 13.42 1.34 -30.79
CA GLN A 233 13.88 2.48 -29.99
C GLN A 233 13.17 2.52 -28.62
N VAL A 234 11.84 2.33 -28.58
CA VAL A 234 11.10 2.25 -27.32
C VAL A 234 11.65 1.15 -26.42
N ALA A 235 11.95 -0.03 -26.96
CA ALA A 235 12.52 -1.13 -26.16
C ALA A 235 13.81 -0.73 -25.45
N TYR A 236 14.73 -0.09 -26.15
CA TYR A 236 15.99 0.37 -25.56
C TYR A 236 15.79 1.56 -24.60
N MET A 237 14.93 2.51 -24.93
CA MET A 237 14.61 3.66 -24.06
C MET A 237 14.01 3.26 -22.71
N VAL A 238 13.37 2.09 -22.63
CA VAL A 238 12.82 1.58 -21.38
C VAL A 238 13.69 0.45 -20.79
N GLY A 239 14.96 0.35 -21.18
CA GLY A 239 15.96 -0.51 -20.56
C GLY A 239 15.86 -2.01 -20.88
N PHE A 240 15.25 -2.39 -22.01
CA PHE A 240 15.36 -3.77 -22.51
C PHE A 240 16.61 -3.92 -23.39
N SER A 241 17.34 -5.01 -23.19
CA SER A 241 18.53 -5.33 -23.96
C SER A 241 18.23 -5.82 -25.39
N SER A 242 16.98 -6.19 -25.69
CA SER A 242 16.57 -6.58 -27.06
C SER A 242 15.08 -6.33 -27.31
N GLN A 243 14.74 -6.00 -28.55
CA GLN A 243 13.36 -5.84 -29.01
C GLN A 243 12.53 -7.13 -28.86
N THR A 244 13.15 -8.29 -29.04
CA THR A 244 12.46 -9.60 -28.92
C THR A 244 12.00 -9.85 -27.50
N HIS A 245 12.86 -9.62 -26.51
CA HIS A 245 12.51 -9.73 -25.10
C HIS A 245 11.44 -8.71 -24.70
N PHE A 246 11.57 -7.48 -25.18
CA PHE A 246 10.56 -6.45 -25.00
C PHE A 246 9.20 -6.87 -25.52
N SER A 247 9.12 -7.28 -26.81
CA SER A 247 7.85 -7.63 -27.45
C SER A 247 7.16 -8.82 -26.78
N THR A 248 7.94 -9.81 -26.34
CA THR A 248 7.43 -10.97 -25.58
C THR A 248 6.87 -10.54 -24.23
N ALA A 249 7.62 -9.71 -23.48
CA ALA A 249 7.20 -9.21 -22.19
C ALA A 249 5.97 -8.30 -22.31
N PHE A 250 5.94 -7.44 -23.33
CA PHE A 250 4.82 -6.52 -23.60
C PHE A 250 3.54 -7.29 -23.92
N LYS A 251 3.61 -8.29 -24.82
CA LYS A 251 2.49 -9.16 -25.15
C LYS A 251 1.97 -9.93 -23.92
N LYS A 252 2.87 -10.41 -23.08
CA LYS A 252 2.49 -11.10 -21.83
C LYS A 252 1.76 -10.17 -20.86
N PHE A 253 2.16 -8.88 -20.81
CA PHE A 253 1.61 -7.91 -19.88
C PHE A 253 0.29 -7.28 -20.36
N TYR A 254 0.21 -6.91 -21.63
CA TYR A 254 -0.95 -6.23 -22.22
C TYR A 254 -1.91 -7.15 -23.00
N GLY A 255 -1.53 -8.42 -23.20
CA GLY A 255 -2.31 -9.39 -23.99
C GLY A 255 -2.15 -9.24 -25.50
N VAL A 256 -1.56 -8.14 -25.97
CA VAL A 256 -1.35 -7.81 -27.39
C VAL A 256 0.11 -7.42 -27.64
N SER A 257 0.59 -7.61 -28.88
CA SER A 257 1.93 -7.17 -29.26
C SER A 257 2.02 -5.63 -29.31
N PRO A 258 3.25 -5.06 -29.24
CA PRO A 258 3.44 -3.60 -29.39
C PRO A 258 2.82 -3.05 -30.68
N THR A 259 2.89 -3.77 -31.78
CA THR A 259 2.32 -3.38 -33.07
C THR A 259 0.79 -3.35 -33.02
N GLU A 260 0.19 -4.41 -32.47
CA GLU A 260 -1.26 -4.48 -32.29
C GLU A 260 -1.76 -3.41 -31.33
N PHE A 261 -0.99 -3.11 -30.28
CA PHE A 261 -1.30 -2.06 -29.32
C PHE A 261 -1.38 -0.68 -29.99
N ILE A 262 -0.41 -0.32 -30.83
CA ILE A 262 -0.41 0.92 -31.62
C ILE A 262 -1.66 0.98 -32.51
N ALA A 263 -1.96 -0.11 -33.24
CA ALA A 263 -3.12 -0.16 -34.16
C ALA A 263 -4.47 -0.06 -33.40
N MET A 264 -4.55 -0.55 -32.16
CA MET A 264 -5.75 -0.42 -31.32
C MET A 264 -5.96 1.02 -30.82
N GLU A 265 -4.88 1.72 -30.46
CA GLU A 265 -4.96 3.13 -30.06
C GLU A 265 -5.30 4.04 -31.24
N GLU A 266 -4.89 3.70 -32.48
CA GLU A 266 -5.32 4.40 -33.70
C GLU A 266 -6.82 4.40 -33.93
N LYS A 267 -7.45 3.27 -33.63
CA LYS A 267 -8.91 3.12 -33.80
C LYS A 267 -9.72 3.80 -32.70
N LYS A 268 -9.11 4.20 -31.60
CA LYS A 268 -9.79 4.96 -30.53
C LYS A 268 -9.76 6.47 -30.76
N ASP A 269 -8.74 6.94 -31.49
CA ASP A 269 -8.54 8.36 -31.80
C ASP A 269 -9.23 8.79 -33.12
N ALA A 270 -9.74 7.82 -33.89
CA ALA A 270 -10.48 8.02 -35.17
C ALA A 270 -11.99 7.95 -34.97
#